data_71202e8d2cb2b6bba2e343a7888de303
#
_entry.id   71202e8d2cb2b6bba2e343a7888de303
#
_cell.length_a   1.000
_cell.length_b   1.000
_cell.length_c   1.000
_cell.angle_alpha   90.00
_cell.angle_beta   90.00
_cell.angle_gamma   90.00
#
_symmetry.space_group_name_H-M   'P 1'
#
loop_
_entity.id
_entity.type
_entity.pdbx_description
1 polymer ?
#
loop_
_entity_poly.entity_id
_entity_poly.type
_entity_poly.pdbx_seq_one_letter_code
_entity_poly.pdbx_strand_id
1 'polypeptide(L)'
;ALVRRVTEVARACDAQGLFADAEILLTAGGSAVFDLVIPLLRTQGLSKPVVGVLRSGCYITHDHGNYQRFLKHVEQREGLDESLRPALQVWAMVQSVPEPGLALLTCGRRDISYDLEMPVPVRFAARGQRTAEPAPAGWSISSLNDQHAYLRFDPQGPVPQVGDRVALGISHPCTTFDKWRWMPVVDNNEQVVDAISTCF
;
A
#
# COMPACT_ATOMS: atom_id res chain seq x y z
N ALA A 1 -6.25 20.63 13.14
CA ALA A 1 -7.04 20.76 14.37
C ALA A 1 -6.75 19.62 15.34
N LEU A 2 -6.97 18.33 14.98
CA LEU A 2 -6.89 17.18 15.90
C LEU A 2 -5.51 17.05 16.58
N VAL A 3 -4.41 17.08 15.83
CA VAL A 3 -3.06 16.90 16.40
C VAL A 3 -2.67 18.05 17.33
N ARG A 4 -3.10 19.29 17.05
CA ARG A 4 -2.94 20.41 17.98
C ARG A 4 -3.66 20.13 19.30
N ARG A 5 -4.83 19.51 19.25
CA ARG A 5 -5.56 19.12 20.46
C ARG A 5 -4.79 18.09 21.29
N VAL A 6 -4.06 17.16 20.66
CA VAL A 6 -3.19 16.21 21.39
C VAL A 6 -2.13 16.96 22.20
N THR A 7 -1.46 17.95 21.61
CA THR A 7 -0.43 18.74 22.33
C THR A 7 -1.03 19.65 23.41
N GLU A 8 -2.22 20.19 23.21
CA GLU A 8 -2.95 20.96 24.25
C GLU A 8 -3.30 20.09 25.45
N VAL A 9 -3.83 18.89 25.20
CA VAL A 9 -4.16 17.92 26.26
C VAL A 9 -2.90 17.48 26.98
N ALA A 10 -1.80 17.19 26.25
CA ALA A 10 -0.54 16.81 26.86
C ALA A 10 -0.02 17.91 27.83
N ARG A 11 -0.07 19.19 27.43
CA ARG A 11 0.31 20.30 28.29
C ARG A 11 -0.58 20.41 29.53
N ALA A 12 -1.88 20.20 29.37
CA ALA A 12 -2.81 20.22 30.49
C ALA A 12 -2.57 19.08 31.50
N CYS A 13 -2.26 17.88 31.00
CA CYS A 13 -1.88 16.72 31.81
C CYS A 13 -0.54 16.94 32.52
N ASP A 14 0.44 17.50 31.85
CA ASP A 14 1.76 17.81 32.40
C ASP A 14 1.68 18.83 33.52
N ALA A 15 0.92 19.90 33.31
CA ALA A 15 0.68 20.93 34.33
C ALA A 15 -0.01 20.39 35.62
N GLN A 16 -0.72 19.27 35.50
CA GLN A 16 -1.36 18.58 36.63
C GLN A 16 -0.52 17.42 37.19
N GLY A 17 0.68 17.19 36.68
CA GLY A 17 1.56 16.12 37.13
C GLY A 17 1.04 14.68 36.81
N LEU A 18 0.24 14.51 35.77
CA LEU A 18 -0.44 13.24 35.48
C LEU A 18 0.44 12.22 34.75
N PHE A 19 1.65 12.59 34.33
CA PHE A 19 2.57 11.65 33.71
C PHE A 19 3.46 10.98 34.76
N ALA A 20 3.29 9.67 34.94
CA ALA A 20 4.05 8.89 35.93
C ALA A 20 5.47 8.56 35.45
N ASP A 21 5.64 8.20 34.18
CA ASP A 21 6.89 7.72 33.59
C ASP A 21 7.95 8.82 33.39
N ALA A 22 9.19 8.42 33.14
CA ALA A 22 10.31 9.33 32.90
C ALA A 22 10.19 10.12 31.59
N GLU A 23 9.42 9.60 30.63
CA GLU A 23 9.19 10.20 29.31
C GLU A 23 7.69 10.34 29.01
N ILE A 24 7.33 11.32 28.20
CA ILE A 24 5.96 11.53 27.73
C ILE A 24 5.86 11.01 26.30
N LEU A 25 4.99 10.02 26.06
CA LEU A 25 4.72 9.52 24.73
C LEU A 25 3.57 10.29 24.10
N LEU A 26 3.86 11.03 23.01
CA LEU A 26 2.85 11.64 22.16
C LEU A 26 2.70 10.85 20.88
N THR A 27 1.50 10.34 20.61
CA THR A 27 1.28 9.48 19.46
C THR A 27 0.10 9.93 18.62
N ALA A 28 0.28 9.87 17.30
CA ALA A 28 -0.81 10.08 16.34
C ALA A 28 -0.62 9.22 15.09
N GLY A 29 -1.74 8.89 14.42
CA GLY A 29 -1.74 8.32 13.08
C GLY A 29 -1.88 9.40 12.02
N GLY A 30 -1.75 9.04 10.75
CA GLY A 30 -1.93 9.96 9.63
C GLY A 30 -1.13 9.58 8.39
N SER A 31 -1.41 8.40 7.81
CA SER A 31 -0.68 7.88 6.65
C SER A 31 -0.65 8.83 5.44
N ALA A 32 -1.69 9.65 5.27
CA ALA A 32 -1.81 10.59 4.16
C ALA A 32 -1.23 11.99 4.46
N VAL A 33 -0.91 12.28 5.74
CA VAL A 33 -0.55 13.64 6.22
C VAL A 33 0.54 13.59 7.29
N PHE A 34 1.43 12.62 7.21
CA PHE A 34 2.45 12.39 8.23
C PHE A 34 3.43 13.57 8.36
N ASP A 35 3.71 14.26 7.27
CA ASP A 35 4.48 15.50 7.20
C ASP A 35 3.90 16.59 8.11
N LEU A 36 2.58 16.72 8.17
CA LEU A 36 1.89 17.67 9.03
C LEU A 36 1.77 17.20 10.49
N VAL A 37 1.88 15.90 10.72
CA VAL A 37 1.76 15.27 12.05
C VAL A 37 3.09 15.29 12.79
N ILE A 38 4.19 14.92 12.15
CA ILE A 38 5.51 14.78 12.77
C ILE A 38 5.96 16.04 13.53
N PRO A 39 5.90 17.25 12.95
CA PRO A 39 6.33 18.45 13.67
C PRO A 39 5.54 18.70 14.97
N LEU A 40 4.26 18.33 14.98
CA LEU A 40 3.39 18.52 16.15
C LEU A 40 3.63 17.49 17.27
N LEU A 41 4.13 16.31 16.92
CA LEU A 41 4.53 15.31 17.91
C LEU A 41 5.89 15.63 18.57
N ARG A 42 6.69 16.53 17.99
CA ARG A 42 7.96 17.04 18.54
C ARG A 42 7.75 18.24 19.46
N THR A 43 6.66 18.26 20.21
CA THR A 43 6.32 19.35 21.14
C THR A 43 7.42 19.52 22.19
N GLN A 44 7.85 20.77 22.41
CA GLN A 44 8.80 21.15 23.44
C GLN A 44 8.09 21.87 24.59
N GLY A 45 8.79 22.01 25.73
CA GLY A 45 8.31 22.79 26.87
C GLY A 45 7.37 22.02 27.80
N LEU A 46 7.44 20.69 27.81
CA LEU A 46 6.86 19.84 28.85
C LEU A 46 7.90 19.56 29.95
N SER A 47 7.47 19.14 31.11
CA SER A 47 8.33 18.89 32.29
C SER A 47 9.29 17.72 32.11
N LYS A 48 8.98 16.81 31.18
CA LYS A 48 9.74 15.59 30.88
C LYS A 48 10.08 15.50 29.39
N PRO A 49 11.09 14.71 29.00
CA PRO A 49 11.39 14.42 27.60
C PRO A 49 10.16 13.88 26.87
N VAL A 50 9.98 14.31 25.62
CA VAL A 50 8.86 13.88 24.77
C VAL A 50 9.36 12.98 23.68
N VAL A 51 8.74 11.79 23.55
CA VAL A 51 8.93 10.86 22.45
C VAL A 51 7.70 10.89 21.54
N GLY A 52 7.88 11.42 20.33
CA GLY A 52 6.85 11.43 19.29
C GLY A 52 6.76 10.08 18.58
N VAL A 53 5.61 9.43 18.60
CA VAL A 53 5.38 8.14 17.94
C VAL A 53 4.36 8.29 16.84
N LEU A 54 4.80 8.17 15.58
CA LEU A 54 3.93 8.15 14.42
C LEU A 54 3.40 6.73 14.20
N ARG A 55 2.07 6.56 14.26
CA ARG A 55 1.41 5.28 14.03
C ARG A 55 0.85 5.22 12.61
N SER A 56 1.58 4.58 11.71
CA SER A 56 1.15 4.39 10.34
C SER A 56 1.72 3.09 9.78
N GLY A 57 0.90 2.05 9.68
CA GLY A 57 1.30 0.73 9.18
C GLY A 57 1.55 0.70 7.67
N CYS A 58 0.85 1.53 6.90
CA CYS A 58 0.92 1.52 5.43
C CYS A 58 2.28 1.95 4.85
N TYR A 59 3.17 2.55 5.63
CA TYR A 59 4.51 2.96 5.16
C TYR A 59 5.40 1.81 4.71
N ILE A 60 5.24 0.64 5.30
CA ILE A 60 6.07 -0.53 5.00
C ILE A 60 5.89 -0.98 3.55
N THR A 61 4.66 -0.95 3.06
CA THR A 61 4.34 -1.45 1.73
C THR A 61 3.79 -0.40 0.78
N HIS A 62 3.26 0.69 1.32
CA HIS A 62 2.55 1.70 0.54
C HIS A 62 1.46 1.07 -0.36
N ASP A 63 0.96 1.78 -1.38
CA ASP A 63 0.03 1.24 -2.37
C ASP A 63 0.17 1.92 -3.73
N HIS A 64 -0.52 1.38 -4.74
CA HIS A 64 -0.51 1.90 -6.10
C HIS A 64 -1.72 2.82 -6.39
N GLY A 65 -2.51 3.16 -5.40
CA GLY A 65 -3.75 3.92 -5.58
C GLY A 65 -3.88 5.08 -4.61
N ASN A 66 -4.60 4.85 -3.52
CA ASN A 66 -5.07 5.88 -2.61
C ASN A 66 -3.92 6.66 -1.95
N TYR A 67 -2.98 5.97 -1.29
CA TYR A 67 -1.86 6.63 -0.62
C TYR A 67 -0.84 7.21 -1.60
N GLN A 68 -0.66 6.61 -2.77
CA GLN A 68 0.20 7.16 -3.80
C GLN A 68 -0.25 8.57 -4.25
N ARG A 69 -1.58 8.80 -4.35
CA ARG A 69 -2.10 10.14 -4.64
C ARG A 69 -1.83 11.15 -3.53
N PHE A 70 -2.02 10.75 -2.28
CA PHE A 70 -1.72 11.62 -1.14
C PHE A 70 -0.23 11.92 -1.02
N LEU A 71 0.61 10.93 -1.30
CA LEU A 71 2.06 11.09 -1.26
C LEU A 71 2.57 12.17 -2.20
N LYS A 72 2.01 12.28 -3.41
CA LYS A 72 2.34 13.37 -4.35
C LYS A 72 2.14 14.76 -3.73
N HIS A 73 1.13 14.93 -2.89
CA HIS A 73 0.94 16.19 -2.18
C HIS A 73 1.96 16.41 -1.06
N VAL A 74 2.40 15.35 -0.39
CA VAL A 74 3.49 15.43 0.60
C VAL A 74 4.80 15.79 -0.10
N GLU A 75 5.15 15.10 -1.17
CA GLU A 75 6.34 15.34 -1.98
C GLU A 75 6.41 16.80 -2.45
N GLN A 76 5.30 17.33 -2.95
CA GLN A 76 5.21 18.73 -3.39
C GLN A 76 5.39 19.72 -2.23
N ARG A 77 4.85 19.44 -1.03
CA ARG A 77 4.99 20.35 0.12
C ARG A 77 6.39 20.34 0.71
N GLU A 78 7.00 19.17 0.77
CA GLU A 78 8.30 18.95 1.40
C GLU A 78 9.49 19.04 0.41
N GLY A 79 9.21 19.19 -0.89
CA GLY A 79 10.25 19.25 -1.93
C GLY A 79 11.05 17.95 -2.05
N LEU A 80 10.39 16.79 -1.89
CA LEU A 80 11.05 15.48 -1.96
C LEU A 80 11.05 14.97 -3.40
N ASP A 81 12.22 14.59 -3.90
CA ASP A 81 12.36 13.96 -5.22
C ASP A 81 11.98 12.48 -5.19
N GLU A 82 12.13 11.83 -4.04
CA GLU A 82 11.85 10.42 -3.84
C GLU A 82 11.33 10.18 -2.42
N SER A 83 10.31 9.31 -2.31
CA SER A 83 9.73 8.96 -1.02
C SER A 83 9.25 7.50 -0.96
N LEU A 84 8.07 7.23 -0.40
CA LEU A 84 7.54 5.88 -0.23
C LEU A 84 7.17 5.24 -1.57
N ARG A 85 7.54 3.98 -1.78
CA ARG A 85 7.24 3.21 -2.99
C ARG A 85 6.30 2.05 -2.69
N PRO A 86 5.34 1.75 -3.60
CA PRO A 86 4.52 0.54 -3.49
C PRO A 86 5.37 -0.73 -3.54
N ALA A 87 5.24 -1.58 -2.54
CA ALA A 87 6.02 -2.81 -2.40
C ALA A 87 5.16 -4.09 -2.30
N LEU A 88 3.83 -3.98 -2.22
CA LEU A 88 2.92 -5.12 -2.14
C LEU A 88 2.20 -5.32 -3.48
N GLN A 89 2.31 -6.53 -4.03
CA GLN A 89 1.67 -6.94 -5.28
C GLN A 89 1.02 -8.30 -5.11
N VAL A 90 -0.09 -8.54 -5.80
CA VAL A 90 -0.72 -9.86 -5.92
C VAL A 90 -0.53 -10.38 -7.34
N TRP A 91 0.13 -11.53 -7.47
CA TRP A 91 0.34 -12.17 -8.76
C TRP A 91 -0.83 -13.09 -9.11
N ALA A 92 -1.35 -12.92 -10.32
CA ALA A 92 -2.40 -13.74 -10.89
C ALA A 92 -1.98 -14.31 -12.23
N MET A 93 -2.54 -15.45 -12.59
CA MET A 93 -2.35 -16.05 -13.91
C MET A 93 -3.54 -15.73 -14.81
N VAL A 94 -3.29 -15.54 -16.09
CA VAL A 94 -4.34 -15.49 -17.12
C VAL A 94 -4.94 -16.88 -17.25
N GLN A 95 -6.19 -17.03 -16.84
CA GLN A 95 -6.93 -18.29 -16.87
C GLN A 95 -7.60 -18.52 -18.23
N SER A 96 -8.17 -17.46 -18.80
CA SER A 96 -8.83 -17.52 -20.12
C SER A 96 -8.87 -16.16 -20.79
N VAL A 97 -9.04 -16.18 -22.10
CA VAL A 97 -9.29 -15.00 -22.94
C VAL A 97 -10.57 -15.29 -23.74
N PRO A 98 -11.75 -15.08 -23.14
CA PRO A 98 -13.03 -15.52 -23.71
C PRO A 98 -13.48 -14.70 -24.91
N GLU A 99 -13.05 -13.45 -25.02
CA GLU A 99 -13.41 -12.55 -26.13
C GLU A 99 -12.29 -11.51 -26.35
N PRO A 100 -12.24 -10.85 -27.51
CA PRO A 100 -11.31 -9.76 -27.76
C PRO A 100 -11.44 -8.65 -26.71
N GLY A 101 -10.32 -8.21 -26.13
CA GLY A 101 -10.28 -7.17 -25.13
C GLY A 101 -10.62 -7.60 -23.71
N LEU A 102 -10.82 -8.90 -23.46
CA LEU A 102 -11.11 -9.43 -22.12
C LEU A 102 -10.27 -10.67 -21.81
N ALA A 103 -9.60 -10.65 -20.67
CA ALA A 103 -9.00 -11.84 -20.05
C ALA A 103 -9.49 -12.00 -18.61
N LEU A 104 -9.61 -13.24 -18.15
CA LEU A 104 -9.92 -13.59 -16.77
C LEU A 104 -8.64 -14.02 -16.05
N LEU A 105 -8.40 -13.43 -14.88
CA LEU A 105 -7.26 -13.73 -14.03
C LEU A 105 -7.68 -14.58 -12.83
N THR A 106 -6.76 -15.42 -12.33
CA THR A 106 -6.93 -16.28 -11.14
C THR A 106 -6.81 -15.50 -9.81
N CYS A 107 -7.34 -14.30 -9.74
CA CYS A 107 -7.32 -13.43 -8.56
C CYS A 107 -8.66 -12.73 -8.45
N GLY A 108 -9.24 -12.67 -7.27
CA GLY A 108 -10.51 -12.02 -7.04
C GLY A 108 -10.59 -11.33 -5.68
N ARG A 109 -11.81 -11.07 -5.23
CA ARG A 109 -12.09 -10.38 -3.96
C ARG A 109 -11.51 -11.08 -2.73
N ARG A 110 -11.25 -12.39 -2.84
CA ARG A 110 -10.63 -13.17 -1.75
C ARG A 110 -9.13 -12.97 -1.64
N ASP A 111 -8.48 -12.43 -2.67
CA ASP A 111 -7.04 -12.41 -2.79
C ASP A 111 -6.44 -11.00 -2.71
N ILE A 112 -7.23 -9.96 -3.05
CA ILE A 112 -6.74 -8.59 -3.20
C ILE A 112 -7.76 -7.57 -2.68
N SER A 113 -7.29 -6.40 -2.25
CA SER A 113 -8.15 -5.27 -1.88
C SER A 113 -8.90 -4.71 -3.09
N TYR A 114 -10.14 -4.28 -2.88
CA TYR A 114 -11.01 -3.66 -3.90
C TYR A 114 -11.96 -2.62 -3.30
N ASP A 115 -11.84 -2.35 -2.03
CA ASP A 115 -12.73 -1.52 -1.23
C ASP A 115 -12.55 -0.02 -1.47
N LEU A 116 -11.35 0.41 -1.87
CA LEU A 116 -11.07 1.81 -2.24
C LEU A 116 -11.06 1.99 -3.76
N GLU A 117 -10.28 1.16 -4.46
CA GLU A 117 -10.17 1.19 -5.93
C GLU A 117 -9.88 -0.20 -6.45
N MET A 118 -10.17 -0.43 -7.74
CA MET A 118 -9.78 -1.65 -8.41
C MET A 118 -8.25 -1.79 -8.44
N PRO A 119 -7.73 -3.03 -8.34
CA PRO A 119 -6.32 -3.29 -8.53
C PRO A 119 -5.84 -2.82 -9.90
N VAL A 120 -4.57 -2.45 -9.99
CA VAL A 120 -3.97 -1.98 -11.25
C VAL A 120 -2.93 -2.98 -11.75
N PRO A 121 -2.92 -3.38 -13.03
CA PRO A 121 -1.83 -4.16 -13.61
C PRO A 121 -0.53 -3.33 -13.55
N VAL A 122 0.51 -3.86 -12.90
CA VAL A 122 1.79 -3.15 -12.73
C VAL A 122 2.95 -3.85 -13.42
N ARG A 123 2.92 -5.19 -13.46
CA ARG A 123 3.94 -5.99 -14.14
C ARG A 123 3.29 -7.15 -14.89
N PHE A 124 4.01 -7.65 -15.87
CA PHE A 124 3.58 -8.74 -16.72
C PHE A 124 4.76 -9.68 -17.01
N ALA A 125 4.51 -10.97 -17.01
CA ALA A 125 5.46 -11.98 -17.45
C ALA A 125 4.76 -13.00 -18.33
N ALA A 126 5.23 -13.14 -19.56
CA ALA A 126 4.73 -14.16 -20.49
C ALA A 126 4.98 -15.57 -19.92
N ARG A 127 4.16 -16.51 -20.32
CA ARG A 127 4.28 -17.91 -19.91
C ARG A 127 5.70 -18.44 -20.12
N GLY A 128 6.28 -19.02 -19.07
CA GLY A 128 7.64 -19.57 -19.09
C GLY A 128 8.77 -18.55 -18.89
N GLN A 129 8.49 -17.25 -18.91
CA GLN A 129 9.48 -16.23 -18.58
C GLN A 129 9.68 -16.16 -17.06
N ARG A 130 10.91 -15.95 -16.61
CA ARG A 130 11.24 -15.79 -15.18
C ARG A 130 11.18 -14.34 -14.72
N THR A 131 11.53 -13.41 -15.60
CA THR A 131 11.53 -11.98 -15.34
C THR A 131 10.24 -11.33 -15.82
N ALA A 132 9.73 -10.38 -15.07
CA ALA A 132 8.57 -9.60 -15.47
C ALA A 132 8.97 -8.21 -15.95
N GLU A 133 8.22 -7.72 -16.92
CA GLU A 133 8.30 -6.37 -17.47
C GLU A 133 7.16 -5.50 -16.91
N PRO A 134 7.20 -4.18 -17.06
CA PRO A 134 6.04 -3.34 -16.79
C PRO A 134 4.81 -3.83 -17.56
N ALA A 135 3.65 -3.83 -16.92
CA ALA A 135 2.41 -4.19 -17.60
C ALA A 135 2.16 -3.27 -18.80
N PRO A 136 1.64 -3.79 -19.92
CA PRO A 136 1.32 -2.98 -21.08
C PRO A 136 0.38 -1.82 -20.73
N ALA A 137 0.66 -0.65 -21.32
CA ALA A 137 -0.19 0.53 -21.16
C ALA A 137 -1.62 0.25 -21.63
N GLY A 138 -2.60 0.77 -20.92
CA GLY A 138 -4.02 0.58 -21.25
C GLY A 138 -4.64 -0.69 -20.67
N TRP A 139 -3.86 -1.60 -20.07
CA TRP A 139 -4.42 -2.70 -19.30
C TRP A 139 -5.08 -2.19 -18.02
N SER A 140 -6.28 -2.69 -17.71
CA SER A 140 -7.02 -2.28 -16.49
C SER A 140 -7.89 -3.41 -15.95
N ILE A 141 -8.13 -3.41 -14.64
CA ILE A 141 -9.11 -4.30 -14.01
C ILE A 141 -10.46 -3.58 -13.97
N SER A 142 -11.45 -4.10 -14.69
CA SER A 142 -12.79 -3.51 -14.75
C SER A 142 -13.72 -3.98 -13.63
N SER A 143 -13.53 -5.20 -13.13
CA SER A 143 -14.33 -5.77 -12.04
C SER A 143 -13.66 -6.98 -11.41
N LEU A 144 -14.18 -7.39 -10.25
CA LEU A 144 -13.76 -8.59 -9.53
C LEU A 144 -14.98 -9.41 -9.11
N ASN A 145 -14.91 -10.72 -9.35
CA ASN A 145 -15.70 -11.72 -8.65
C ASN A 145 -14.90 -12.26 -7.45
N ASP A 146 -15.41 -13.27 -6.77
CA ASP A 146 -14.75 -13.84 -5.59
C ASP A 146 -13.32 -14.34 -5.90
N GLN A 147 -13.15 -15.00 -7.04
CA GLN A 147 -11.91 -15.69 -7.43
C GLN A 147 -11.37 -15.26 -8.80
N HIS A 148 -11.98 -14.28 -9.46
CA HIS A 148 -11.59 -13.84 -10.79
C HIS A 148 -11.54 -12.31 -10.89
N ALA A 149 -10.52 -11.81 -11.62
CA ALA A 149 -10.43 -10.43 -12.05
C ALA A 149 -10.64 -10.34 -13.57
N TYR A 150 -11.32 -9.30 -13.99
CA TYR A 150 -11.62 -9.00 -15.38
C TYR A 150 -10.61 -8.00 -15.91
N LEU A 151 -9.59 -8.50 -16.61
CA LEU A 151 -8.56 -7.67 -17.25
C LEU A 151 -9.07 -7.19 -18.61
N ARG A 152 -9.16 -5.88 -18.79
CA ARG A 152 -9.46 -5.23 -20.07
C ARG A 152 -8.17 -4.77 -20.74
N PHE A 153 -8.12 -4.94 -22.06
CA PHE A 153 -6.97 -4.56 -22.90
C PHE A 153 -7.44 -4.18 -24.31
N ASP A 154 -6.62 -3.43 -25.04
CA ASP A 154 -6.86 -3.15 -26.44
C ASP A 154 -6.57 -4.43 -27.28
N PRO A 155 -7.57 -4.99 -28.00
CA PRO A 155 -7.34 -6.18 -28.84
C PRO A 155 -6.39 -5.95 -30.01
N GLN A 156 -6.06 -4.71 -30.37
CA GLN A 156 -5.05 -4.35 -31.36
C GLN A 156 -3.65 -4.16 -30.74
N GLY A 157 -3.57 -4.11 -29.41
CA GLY A 157 -2.32 -3.98 -28.66
C GLY A 157 -1.75 -5.33 -28.19
N PRO A 158 -0.94 -5.33 -27.13
CA PRO A 158 -0.44 -6.55 -26.51
C PRO A 158 -1.59 -7.38 -25.91
N VAL A 159 -1.77 -8.59 -26.45
CA VAL A 159 -2.85 -9.51 -26.03
C VAL A 159 -2.28 -10.53 -25.05
N PRO A 160 -2.82 -10.64 -23.82
CA PRO A 160 -2.39 -11.65 -22.85
C PRO A 160 -2.82 -13.05 -23.31
N GLN A 161 -2.01 -14.06 -22.98
CA GLN A 161 -2.27 -15.46 -23.32
C GLN A 161 -2.49 -16.29 -22.05
N VAL A 162 -3.23 -17.40 -22.17
CA VAL A 162 -3.45 -18.33 -21.07
C VAL A 162 -2.12 -18.85 -20.52
N GLY A 163 -1.92 -18.69 -19.22
CA GLY A 163 -0.70 -19.05 -18.52
C GLY A 163 0.29 -17.89 -18.33
N ASP A 164 0.05 -16.72 -18.92
CA ASP A 164 0.78 -15.50 -18.60
C ASP A 164 0.48 -15.08 -17.16
N ARG A 165 1.39 -14.33 -16.55
CA ARG A 165 1.25 -13.83 -15.18
C ARG A 165 1.18 -12.31 -15.17
N VAL A 166 0.28 -11.80 -14.36
CA VAL A 166 0.07 -10.35 -14.16
C VAL A 166 0.21 -10.05 -12.68
N ALA A 167 1.10 -9.12 -12.35
CA ALA A 167 1.16 -8.56 -11.01
C ALA A 167 0.16 -7.40 -10.91
N LEU A 168 -0.67 -7.46 -9.90
CA LEU A 168 -1.67 -6.46 -9.57
C LEU A 168 -1.21 -5.63 -8.39
N GLY A 169 -1.08 -4.32 -8.59
CA GLY A 169 -0.88 -3.33 -7.54
C GLY A 169 -2.17 -3.09 -6.78
N ILE A 170 -2.05 -2.85 -5.51
CA ILE A 170 -3.17 -2.73 -4.57
C ILE A 170 -3.51 -1.27 -4.27
N SER A 171 -4.74 -1.01 -3.83
CA SER A 171 -5.20 0.31 -3.36
C SER A 171 -5.34 0.41 -1.85
N HIS A 172 -5.28 -0.71 -1.11
CA HIS A 172 -5.45 -0.75 0.34
C HIS A 172 -4.64 -1.91 0.97
N PRO A 173 -3.47 -1.64 1.55
CA PRO A 173 -2.62 -2.68 2.14
C PRO A 173 -3.32 -3.48 3.25
N CYS A 174 -4.05 -2.83 4.16
CA CYS A 174 -4.68 -3.49 5.31
C CYS A 174 -5.61 -4.63 4.88
N THR A 175 -6.50 -4.36 3.92
CA THR A 175 -7.48 -5.34 3.42
C THR A 175 -6.88 -6.35 2.43
N THR A 176 -5.61 -6.20 2.08
CA THR A 176 -4.86 -7.24 1.36
C THR A 176 -4.09 -8.12 2.34
N PHE A 177 -3.47 -7.55 3.37
CA PHE A 177 -2.76 -8.31 4.40
C PHE A 177 -3.66 -9.31 5.13
N ASP A 178 -4.92 -8.98 5.40
CA ASP A 178 -5.87 -9.86 6.10
C ASP A 178 -6.29 -11.09 5.28
N LYS A 179 -5.98 -11.12 3.97
CA LYS A 179 -6.32 -12.24 3.07
C LYS A 179 -5.22 -13.29 2.97
N TRP A 180 -3.98 -12.96 3.36
CA TRP A 180 -2.82 -13.81 3.18
C TRP A 180 -2.13 -14.12 4.50
N ARG A 181 -2.04 -15.38 4.86
CA ARG A 181 -1.32 -15.83 6.06
C ARG A 181 0.20 -15.88 5.86
N TRP A 182 0.63 -15.90 4.61
CA TRP A 182 2.02 -15.97 4.25
C TRP A 182 2.26 -15.23 2.93
N MET A 183 3.35 -14.47 2.86
CA MET A 183 3.74 -13.70 1.69
C MET A 183 5.26 -13.81 1.48
N PRO A 184 5.74 -14.15 0.26
CA PRO A 184 7.16 -14.12 -0.02
C PRO A 184 7.66 -12.67 -0.10
N VAL A 185 8.86 -12.43 0.42
CA VAL A 185 9.63 -11.21 0.19
C VAL A 185 10.60 -11.49 -0.96
N VAL A 186 10.56 -10.67 -1.98
CA VAL A 186 11.41 -10.82 -3.17
C VAL A 186 12.37 -9.64 -3.30
N ASP A 187 13.56 -9.91 -3.85
CA ASP A 187 14.53 -8.88 -4.22
C ASP A 187 14.19 -8.23 -5.58
N ASN A 188 15.06 -7.33 -6.04
CA ASN A 188 14.90 -6.65 -7.33
C ASN A 188 15.02 -7.60 -8.55
N ASN A 189 15.54 -8.82 -8.36
CA ASN A 189 15.63 -9.87 -9.37
C ASN A 189 14.46 -10.87 -9.26
N GLU A 190 13.44 -10.57 -8.46
CA GLU A 190 12.28 -11.44 -8.18
C GLU A 190 12.65 -12.79 -7.52
N GLN A 191 13.81 -12.87 -6.88
CA GLN A 191 14.20 -14.03 -6.09
C GLN A 191 13.64 -13.92 -4.69
N VAL A 192 13.05 -15.00 -4.18
CA VAL A 192 12.55 -15.04 -2.81
C VAL A 192 13.73 -15.03 -1.85
N VAL A 193 13.81 -14.00 -1.02
CA VAL A 193 14.87 -13.79 -0.03
C VAL A 193 14.40 -13.94 1.39
N ASP A 194 13.09 -13.82 1.65
CA ASP A 194 12.47 -13.96 2.98
C ASP A 194 10.97 -14.22 2.83
N ALA A 195 10.27 -14.34 3.95
CA ALA A 195 8.81 -14.49 4.00
C ALA A 195 8.22 -13.79 5.22
N ILE A 196 7.01 -13.26 5.05
CA ILE A 196 6.23 -12.65 6.12
C ILE A 196 5.05 -13.57 6.45
N SER A 197 4.84 -13.84 7.74
CA SER A 197 3.62 -14.47 8.25
C SER A 197 2.75 -13.43 8.94
N THR A 198 1.46 -13.45 8.66
CA THR A 198 0.46 -12.62 9.33
C THR A 198 -0.25 -13.41 10.43
N CYS A 199 -0.67 -12.72 11.47
CA CYS A 199 -1.35 -13.30 12.62
C CYS A 199 -2.83 -12.87 12.70
N PHE A 200 -3.47 -12.70 11.54
CA PHE A 200 -4.90 -12.37 11.44
C PHE A 200 -5.78 -13.62 11.41
#